data_6e393bbe68ffc25f7f547050a041dd13
#
_entry.id   6e393bbe68ffc25f7f547050a041dd13
#
_cell.length_a   1.000
_cell.length_b   1.000
_cell.length_c   1.000
_cell.angle_alpha   90.00
_cell.angle_beta   90.00
_cell.angle_gamma   90.00
#
_symmetry.space_group_name_H-M   'P 1'
#
loop_
_entity.id
_entity.type
_entity.pdbx_description
1 polymer ?
#
loop_
_entity_poly.entity_id
_entity_poly.type
_entity_poly.pdbx_seq_one_letter_code
_entity_poly.pdbx_strand_id
1 'polypeptide(L)'
;SKIAEKIRSLILDNDNVGMDERTESLLYAASRREHVVKVIKPALEQKKIVLCDRYVDSSLAYQGYARGIGIDEVYEMNMYATEGLLPDLTVFVVADPEVGFQRIRRNQRELDRLEHEDIKFHKDVYLGYIKTCEKFPERIKKINGEQLLEDAVSEAVSVVVSFVEGR
;
A
#
# COMPACT_ATOMS: atom_id res chain seq x y z
N SER A 1 -5.54 -12.97 -8.12
CA SER A 1 -6.49 -13.08 -9.27
C SER A 1 -5.77 -12.78 -10.57
N LYS A 2 -5.98 -13.64 -11.59
CA LYS A 2 -5.34 -13.47 -12.90
C LYS A 2 -5.63 -12.09 -13.55
N ILE A 3 -6.83 -11.54 -13.32
CA ILE A 3 -7.18 -10.20 -13.82
C ILE A 3 -6.43 -9.14 -13.04
N ALA A 4 -6.41 -9.22 -11.71
CA ALA A 4 -5.68 -8.28 -10.88
C ALA A 4 -4.18 -8.24 -11.22
N GLU A 5 -3.56 -9.42 -11.43
CA GLU A 5 -2.16 -9.53 -11.85
C GLU A 5 -1.88 -8.83 -13.20
N LYS A 6 -2.76 -9.07 -14.20
CA LYS A 6 -2.64 -8.42 -15.50
C LYS A 6 -2.75 -6.90 -15.41
N ILE A 7 -3.69 -6.40 -14.61
CA ILE A 7 -3.84 -4.96 -14.38
C ILE A 7 -2.58 -4.42 -13.69
N ARG A 8 -2.09 -5.12 -12.66
CA ARG A 8 -0.87 -4.74 -11.96
C ARG A 8 0.35 -4.71 -12.89
N SER A 9 0.51 -5.72 -13.74
CA SER A 9 1.58 -5.74 -14.74
C SER A 9 1.53 -4.52 -15.66
N LEU A 10 0.32 -4.15 -16.14
CA LEU A 10 0.13 -2.97 -16.97
C LEU A 10 0.54 -1.68 -16.24
N ILE A 11 0.19 -1.53 -14.95
CA ILE A 11 0.53 -0.34 -14.17
C ILE A 11 2.05 -0.22 -13.96
N LEU A 12 2.73 -1.33 -13.73
CA LEU A 12 4.15 -1.35 -13.35
C LEU A 12 5.11 -1.44 -14.55
N ASP A 13 4.57 -1.63 -15.75
CA ASP A 13 5.34 -1.75 -16.98
C ASP A 13 6.05 -0.44 -17.33
N ASN A 14 7.35 -0.53 -17.56
CA ASN A 14 8.20 0.59 -17.91
C ASN A 14 7.85 1.20 -19.29
N ASP A 15 7.18 0.45 -20.16
CA ASP A 15 6.69 0.97 -21.44
C ASP A 15 5.52 1.94 -21.26
N ASN A 16 4.89 1.97 -20.09
CA ASN A 16 3.77 2.85 -19.75
C ASN A 16 4.18 4.10 -18.95
N VAL A 17 5.41 4.57 -19.12
CA VAL A 17 5.85 5.87 -18.57
C VAL A 17 4.97 6.99 -19.14
N GLY A 18 4.50 7.90 -18.27
CA GLY A 18 3.57 8.97 -18.65
C GLY A 18 2.10 8.55 -18.59
N MET A 19 1.78 7.40 -17.97
CA MET A 19 0.38 7.07 -17.65
C MET A 19 -0.25 8.21 -16.83
N ASP A 20 -1.44 8.64 -17.23
CA ASP A 20 -2.23 9.65 -16.51
C ASP A 20 -2.51 9.19 -15.07
N GLU A 21 -2.40 10.10 -14.10
CA GLU A 21 -2.48 9.81 -12.68
C GLU A 21 -3.84 9.24 -12.27
N ARG A 22 -4.93 9.71 -12.87
CA ARG A 22 -6.27 9.19 -12.62
C ARG A 22 -6.46 7.82 -13.25
N THR A 23 -5.91 7.60 -14.44
CA THR A 23 -5.87 6.28 -15.08
C THR A 23 -5.13 5.28 -14.19
N GLU A 24 -3.95 5.64 -13.65
CA GLU A 24 -3.19 4.83 -12.70
C GLU A 24 -4.06 4.46 -11.48
N SER A 25 -4.72 5.47 -10.90
CA SER A 25 -5.56 5.29 -9.71
C SER A 25 -6.76 4.38 -9.96
N LEU A 26 -7.45 4.54 -11.09
CA LEU A 26 -8.57 3.71 -11.51
C LEU A 26 -8.16 2.26 -11.74
N LEU A 27 -7.01 2.04 -12.36
CA LEU A 27 -6.47 0.69 -12.59
C LEU A 27 -6.11 0.00 -11.26
N TYR A 28 -5.51 0.73 -10.29
CA TYR A 28 -5.29 0.18 -8.95
C TYR A 28 -6.60 -0.17 -8.24
N ALA A 29 -7.63 0.67 -8.35
CA ALA A 29 -8.94 0.40 -7.77
C ALA A 29 -9.60 -0.84 -8.42
N ALA A 30 -9.51 -0.99 -9.75
CA ALA A 30 -10.02 -2.14 -10.49
C ALA A 30 -9.29 -3.44 -10.11
N SER A 31 -7.96 -3.40 -10.02
CA SER A 31 -7.14 -4.54 -9.56
C SER A 31 -7.52 -4.96 -8.15
N ARG A 32 -7.72 -3.99 -7.26
CA ARG A 32 -8.15 -4.21 -5.88
C ARG A 32 -9.52 -4.82 -5.80
N ARG A 33 -10.49 -4.33 -6.60
CA ARG A 33 -11.84 -4.91 -6.69
C ARG A 33 -11.79 -6.40 -7.01
N GLU A 34 -11.07 -6.79 -8.04
CA GLU A 34 -10.90 -8.19 -8.41
C GLU A 34 -10.26 -9.03 -7.29
N HIS A 35 -9.25 -8.49 -6.61
CA HIS A 35 -8.61 -9.17 -5.49
C HIS A 35 -9.57 -9.34 -4.30
N VAL A 36 -10.31 -8.30 -3.97
CA VAL A 36 -11.32 -8.35 -2.89
C VAL A 36 -12.35 -9.44 -3.14
N VAL A 37 -12.94 -9.47 -4.33
CA VAL A 37 -14.01 -10.42 -4.66
C VAL A 37 -13.52 -11.86 -4.79
N LYS A 38 -12.34 -12.05 -5.36
CA LYS A 38 -11.86 -13.41 -5.69
C LYS A 38 -11.00 -14.05 -4.60
N VAL A 39 -10.43 -13.25 -3.71
CA VAL A 39 -9.46 -13.75 -2.73
C VAL A 39 -9.82 -13.33 -1.30
N ILE A 40 -9.97 -12.03 -1.04
CA ILE A 40 -10.11 -11.53 0.34
C ILE A 40 -11.45 -11.94 0.93
N LYS A 41 -12.58 -11.60 0.29
CA LYS A 41 -13.92 -11.94 0.80
C LYS A 41 -14.11 -13.45 1.02
N PRO A 42 -13.78 -14.34 0.06
CA PRO A 42 -13.88 -15.78 0.29
C PRO A 42 -13.01 -16.32 1.43
N ALA A 43 -11.84 -15.70 1.68
CA ALA A 43 -11.00 -16.08 2.80
C ALA A 43 -11.60 -15.64 4.15
N LEU A 44 -12.13 -14.41 4.22
CA LEU A 44 -12.80 -13.89 5.41
C LEU A 44 -14.08 -14.68 5.73
N GLU A 45 -14.89 -15.06 4.74
CA GLU A 45 -16.06 -15.93 4.91
C GLU A 45 -15.70 -17.29 5.51
N GLN A 46 -14.49 -17.79 5.22
CA GLN A 46 -13.91 -18.98 5.83
C GLN A 46 -13.25 -18.72 7.20
N LYS A 47 -13.43 -17.52 7.78
CA LYS A 47 -12.83 -17.09 9.07
C LYS A 47 -11.30 -17.17 9.08
N LYS A 48 -10.65 -16.96 7.93
CA LYS A 48 -9.20 -16.88 7.82
C LYS A 48 -8.70 -15.48 8.11
N ILE A 49 -7.51 -15.38 8.67
CA ILE A 49 -6.75 -14.13 8.74
C ILE A 49 -6.17 -13.88 7.34
N VAL A 50 -6.36 -12.67 6.83
CA VAL A 50 -5.83 -12.24 5.53
C VAL A 50 -4.70 -11.24 5.77
N LEU A 51 -3.49 -11.59 5.34
CA LEU A 51 -2.37 -10.66 5.26
C LEU A 51 -2.28 -10.13 3.83
N CYS A 52 -2.36 -8.83 3.67
CA CYS A 52 -2.31 -8.16 2.37
C CYS A 52 -1.14 -7.18 2.33
N ASP A 53 -0.18 -7.44 1.44
CA ASP A 53 0.89 -6.50 1.18
C ASP A 53 0.37 -5.36 0.30
N ARG A 54 0.28 -4.17 0.89
CA ARG A 54 -0.32 -2.95 0.35
C ARG A 54 -1.82 -3.10 0.02
N TYR A 55 -2.59 -2.13 0.45
CA TYR A 55 -4.03 -2.06 0.19
C TYR A 55 -4.45 -0.60 -0.08
N VAL A 56 -5.60 -0.16 0.44
CA VAL A 56 -6.15 1.19 0.23
C VAL A 56 -5.16 2.28 0.67
N ASP A 57 -4.52 2.10 1.83
CA ASP A 57 -3.59 3.07 2.41
C ASP A 57 -2.44 3.45 1.46
N SER A 58 -1.94 2.47 0.68
CA SER A 58 -0.94 2.75 -0.36
C SER A 58 -1.49 3.64 -1.47
N SER A 59 -2.74 3.46 -1.90
CA SER A 59 -3.33 4.33 -2.91
C SER A 59 -3.55 5.75 -2.39
N LEU A 60 -3.89 5.91 -1.10
CA LEU A 60 -4.01 7.24 -0.50
C LEU A 60 -2.66 7.98 -0.51
N ALA A 61 -1.57 7.27 -0.21
CA ALA A 61 -0.24 7.85 -0.20
C ALA A 61 0.28 8.14 -1.61
N TYR A 62 0.19 7.17 -2.53
CA TYR A 62 0.74 7.28 -3.88
C TYR A 62 -0.15 8.15 -4.78
N GLN A 63 -1.38 7.70 -5.04
CA GLN A 63 -2.27 8.37 -5.98
C GLN A 63 -2.92 9.61 -5.34
N GLY A 64 -3.36 9.48 -4.07
CA GLY A 64 -4.02 10.58 -3.37
C GLY A 64 -3.09 11.75 -3.12
N TYR A 65 -1.96 11.53 -2.46
CA TYR A 65 -1.06 12.59 -2.06
C TYR A 65 0.03 12.86 -3.10
N ALA A 66 0.87 11.88 -3.44
CA ALA A 66 2.05 12.11 -4.27
C ALA A 66 1.69 12.44 -5.73
N ARG A 67 0.66 11.83 -6.31
CA ARG A 67 0.12 12.21 -7.62
C ARG A 67 -0.82 13.43 -7.57
N GLY A 68 -1.20 13.92 -6.39
CA GLY A 68 -2.00 15.13 -6.23
C GLY A 68 -3.47 14.99 -6.61
N ILE A 69 -4.02 13.77 -6.71
CA ILE A 69 -5.45 13.56 -7.00
C ILE A 69 -6.31 14.05 -5.84
N GLY A 70 -5.84 13.89 -4.60
CA GLY A 70 -6.56 14.12 -3.37
C GLY A 70 -6.76 12.81 -2.58
N ILE A 71 -6.44 12.85 -1.27
CA ILE A 71 -6.59 11.67 -0.40
C ILE A 71 -8.06 11.26 -0.28
N ASP A 72 -8.96 12.22 -0.17
CA ASP A 72 -10.39 11.96 0.01
C ASP A 72 -11.02 11.40 -1.27
N GLU A 73 -10.68 11.94 -2.43
CA GLU A 73 -11.15 11.45 -3.73
C GLU A 73 -10.70 10.02 -3.99
N VAL A 74 -9.43 9.70 -3.72
CA VAL A 74 -8.91 8.35 -3.85
C VAL A 74 -9.51 7.41 -2.81
N TYR A 75 -9.80 7.91 -1.60
CA TYR A 75 -10.48 7.14 -0.57
C TYR A 75 -11.89 6.74 -1.02
N GLU A 76 -12.71 7.67 -1.48
CA GLU A 76 -14.07 7.41 -1.96
C GLU A 76 -14.09 6.40 -3.12
N MET A 77 -13.20 6.57 -4.10
CA MET A 77 -13.06 5.61 -5.20
C MET A 77 -12.73 4.20 -4.69
N ASN A 78 -11.85 4.10 -3.70
CA ASN A 78 -11.51 2.82 -3.12
C ASN A 78 -12.64 2.25 -2.27
N MET A 79 -13.42 3.07 -1.57
CA MET A 79 -14.61 2.61 -0.84
C MET A 79 -15.65 2.02 -1.80
N TYR A 80 -15.85 2.64 -2.95
CA TYR A 80 -16.69 2.06 -4.00
C TYR A 80 -16.12 0.71 -4.48
N ALA A 81 -14.83 0.63 -4.80
CA ALA A 81 -14.21 -0.58 -5.33
C ALA A 81 -14.20 -1.74 -4.33
N THR A 82 -14.02 -1.47 -3.04
CA THR A 82 -13.93 -2.48 -1.98
C THR A 82 -15.25 -2.76 -1.27
N GLU A 83 -16.31 -1.99 -1.59
CA GLU A 83 -17.58 -2.02 -0.83
C GLU A 83 -17.35 -1.70 0.65
N GLY A 84 -16.48 -0.75 0.93
CA GLY A 84 -16.14 -0.32 2.28
C GLY A 84 -15.26 -1.28 3.07
N LEU A 85 -14.80 -2.38 2.46
CA LEU A 85 -13.92 -3.33 3.15
C LEU A 85 -12.54 -2.71 3.37
N LEU A 86 -12.25 -2.36 4.61
CA LEU A 86 -10.96 -1.85 5.07
C LEU A 86 -10.23 -2.91 5.91
N PRO A 87 -8.91 -2.82 6.06
CA PRO A 87 -8.17 -3.68 6.99
C PRO A 87 -8.53 -3.31 8.44
N ASP A 88 -8.62 -4.30 9.28
CA ASP A 88 -8.81 -4.11 10.73
C ASP A 88 -7.55 -3.53 11.39
N LEU A 89 -6.39 -3.90 10.88
CA LEU A 89 -5.07 -3.41 11.32
C LEU A 89 -4.18 -3.19 10.10
N THR A 90 -3.47 -2.08 10.08
CA THR A 90 -2.35 -1.83 9.15
C THR A 90 -1.07 -1.65 9.97
N VAL A 91 -0.05 -2.43 9.65
CA VAL A 91 1.31 -2.21 10.15
C VAL A 91 2.07 -1.40 9.12
N PHE A 92 2.45 -0.19 9.48
CA PHE A 92 3.21 0.70 8.63
C PHE A 92 4.69 0.74 9.05
N VAL A 93 5.55 0.18 8.22
CA VAL A 93 7.00 0.18 8.43
C VAL A 93 7.56 1.53 8.01
N VAL A 94 7.95 2.35 8.98
CA VAL A 94 8.42 3.72 8.77
C VAL A 94 9.93 3.71 8.56
N ALA A 95 10.38 4.24 7.42
CA ALA A 95 11.79 4.52 7.16
C ALA A 95 11.91 5.85 6.43
N ASP A 96 13.02 6.56 6.65
CA ASP A 96 13.33 7.76 5.88
C ASP A 96 13.37 7.42 4.38
N PRO A 97 12.75 8.24 3.50
CA PRO A 97 12.75 7.99 2.06
C PRO A 97 14.15 7.84 1.47
N GLU A 98 15.15 8.55 1.99
CA GLU A 98 16.53 8.43 1.51
C GLU A 98 17.14 7.07 1.87
N VAL A 99 16.83 6.56 3.07
CA VAL A 99 17.24 5.22 3.49
C VAL A 99 16.57 4.15 2.61
N GLY A 100 15.26 4.29 2.36
CA GLY A 100 14.51 3.42 1.47
C GLY A 100 15.08 3.42 0.05
N PHE A 101 15.35 4.59 -0.51
CA PHE A 101 15.90 4.77 -1.84
C PHE A 101 17.30 4.15 -1.99
N GLN A 102 18.18 4.29 -0.97
CA GLN A 102 19.47 3.62 -0.95
C GLN A 102 19.35 2.11 -0.91
N ARG A 103 18.39 1.56 -0.15
CA ARG A 103 18.13 0.11 -0.10
C ARG A 103 17.66 -0.42 -1.46
N ILE A 104 16.77 0.29 -2.15
CA ILE A 104 16.31 -0.07 -3.50
C ILE A 104 17.51 -0.12 -4.47
N ARG A 105 18.35 0.91 -4.48
CA ARG A 105 19.54 0.97 -5.37
C ARG A 105 20.57 -0.13 -5.11
N ARG A 106 20.71 -0.60 -3.87
CA ARG A 106 21.64 -1.70 -3.53
C ARG A 106 21.17 -3.07 -4.00
N ASN A 107 19.87 -3.24 -4.24
CA ASN A 107 19.27 -4.56 -4.54
C ASN A 107 19.49 -5.05 -5.98
N GLN A 108 20.16 -4.32 -6.84
CA GLN A 108 20.57 -4.70 -8.23
C GLN A 108 19.46 -5.41 -9.06
N ARG A 109 18.18 -5.26 -8.68
CA ARG A 109 17.05 -5.80 -9.44
C ARG A 109 16.53 -4.75 -10.42
N GLU A 110 15.86 -5.21 -11.45
CA GLU A 110 15.12 -4.34 -12.35
C GLU A 110 14.06 -3.56 -11.57
N LEU A 111 14.03 -2.25 -11.74
CA LEU A 111 13.08 -1.35 -11.09
C LEU A 111 11.81 -1.29 -11.91
N ASP A 112 10.67 -1.26 -11.25
CA ASP A 112 9.39 -0.99 -11.89
C ASP A 112 9.18 0.51 -12.15
N ARG A 113 8.13 0.84 -12.89
CA ARG A 113 7.82 2.22 -13.29
C ARG A 113 7.73 3.20 -12.11
N LEU A 114 7.18 2.78 -10.97
CA LEU A 114 7.06 3.65 -9.78
C LEU A 114 8.38 3.77 -9.01
N GLU A 115 9.24 2.77 -9.08
CA GLU A 115 10.55 2.82 -8.46
C GLU A 115 11.55 3.67 -9.26
N HIS A 116 11.26 3.95 -10.53
CA HIS A 116 12.01 4.89 -11.37
C HIS A 116 11.69 6.37 -11.09
N GLU A 117 10.65 6.66 -10.33
CA GLU A 117 10.31 8.03 -9.95
C GLU A 117 11.43 8.69 -9.14
N ASP A 118 11.48 10.00 -9.15
CA ASP A 118 12.51 10.75 -8.46
C ASP A 118 12.37 10.71 -6.93
N ILE A 119 13.41 11.16 -6.22
CA ILE A 119 13.42 11.18 -4.76
C ILE A 119 12.34 12.11 -4.19
N LYS A 120 11.94 13.15 -4.94
CA LYS A 120 10.85 14.05 -4.54
C LYS A 120 9.54 13.28 -4.46
N PHE A 121 9.22 12.48 -5.48
CA PHE A 121 8.03 11.63 -5.48
C PHE A 121 8.02 10.68 -4.27
N HIS A 122 9.13 10.03 -3.96
CA HIS A 122 9.23 9.14 -2.81
C HIS A 122 9.06 9.87 -1.46
N LYS A 123 9.55 11.12 -1.36
CA LYS A 123 9.29 11.98 -0.20
C LYS A 123 7.81 12.37 -0.10
N ASP A 124 7.17 12.67 -1.22
CA ASP A 124 5.74 12.97 -1.25
C ASP A 124 4.91 11.72 -0.88
N VAL A 125 5.29 10.53 -1.35
CA VAL A 125 4.67 9.25 -0.91
C VAL A 125 4.79 9.05 0.60
N TYR A 126 5.96 9.30 1.17
CA TYR A 126 6.17 9.21 2.62
C TYR A 126 5.24 10.16 3.37
N LEU A 127 5.16 11.41 2.95
CA LEU A 127 4.23 12.40 3.54
C LEU A 127 2.78 11.95 3.39
N GLY A 128 2.42 11.37 2.25
CA GLY A 128 1.10 10.78 2.01
C GLY A 128 0.77 9.67 3.01
N TYR A 129 1.73 8.80 3.33
CA TYR A 129 1.55 7.79 4.37
C TYR A 129 1.38 8.42 5.75
N ILE A 130 2.15 9.46 6.10
CA ILE A 130 1.98 10.16 7.37
C ILE A 130 0.57 10.74 7.48
N LYS A 131 0.07 11.41 6.42
CA LYS A 131 -1.31 11.92 6.36
C LYS A 131 -2.37 10.82 6.50
N THR A 132 -2.12 9.67 5.88
CA THR A 132 -3.00 8.50 6.00
C THR A 132 -3.03 7.97 7.44
N CYS A 133 -1.88 7.93 8.12
CA CYS A 133 -1.81 7.57 9.54
C CYS A 133 -2.57 8.55 10.44
N GLU A 134 -2.48 9.85 10.15
CA GLU A 134 -3.24 10.89 10.87
C GLU A 134 -4.74 10.75 10.67
N LYS A 135 -5.18 10.30 9.47
CA LYS A 135 -6.58 10.07 9.14
C LYS A 135 -7.16 8.80 9.81
N PHE A 136 -6.33 7.78 10.03
CA PHE A 136 -6.76 6.48 10.56
C PHE A 136 -5.89 5.99 11.74
N PRO A 137 -5.73 6.78 12.82
CA PRO A 137 -4.79 6.48 13.91
C PRO A 137 -5.15 5.20 14.68
N GLU A 138 -6.43 4.84 14.73
CA GLU A 138 -6.90 3.67 15.48
C GLU A 138 -6.41 2.36 14.88
N ARG A 139 -6.40 2.25 13.55
CA ARG A 139 -6.09 1.01 12.85
C ARG A 139 -4.66 0.95 12.28
N ILE A 140 -3.96 2.09 12.13
CA ILE A 140 -2.59 2.10 11.60
C ILE A 140 -1.58 2.19 12.73
N LYS A 141 -0.73 1.17 12.84
CA LYS A 141 0.36 1.11 13.82
C LYS A 141 1.69 1.26 13.09
N LYS A 142 2.48 2.24 13.53
CA LYS A 142 3.81 2.51 12.98
C LYS A 142 4.85 1.65 13.69
N ILE A 143 5.77 1.07 12.93
CA ILE A 143 6.96 0.40 13.45
C ILE A 143 8.22 1.00 12.82
N ASN A 144 9.34 0.94 13.54
CA ASN A 144 10.60 1.48 13.04
C ASN A 144 11.21 0.56 11.97
N GLY A 145 11.28 1.01 10.73
CA GLY A 145 11.88 0.28 9.59
C GLY A 145 13.39 0.49 9.44
N GLU A 146 14.02 1.32 10.28
CA GLU A 146 15.47 1.60 10.20
C GLU A 146 16.30 0.75 11.18
N GLN A 147 15.63 0.09 12.11
CA GLN A 147 16.26 -0.89 13.00
C GLN A 147 16.71 -2.16 12.26
N LEU A 148 17.33 -3.11 12.94
CA LEU A 148 17.69 -4.40 12.36
C LEU A 148 16.43 -5.13 11.88
N LEU A 149 16.56 -5.89 10.80
CA LEU A 149 15.42 -6.61 10.21
C LEU A 149 14.72 -7.51 11.23
N GLU A 150 15.48 -8.22 12.06
CA GLU A 150 14.95 -9.12 13.09
C GLU A 150 14.12 -8.37 14.14
N ASP A 151 14.56 -7.17 14.53
CA ASP A 151 13.84 -6.33 15.49
C ASP A 151 12.55 -5.77 14.86
N ALA A 152 12.60 -5.31 13.61
CA ALA A 152 11.42 -4.83 12.88
C ALA A 152 10.38 -5.95 12.70
N VAL A 153 10.81 -7.16 12.37
CA VAL A 153 9.93 -8.32 12.25
C VAL A 153 9.33 -8.68 13.61
N SER A 154 10.13 -8.70 14.69
CA SER A 154 9.66 -8.99 16.04
C SER A 154 8.62 -7.97 16.50
N GLU A 155 8.84 -6.67 16.25
CA GLU A 155 7.90 -5.60 16.58
C GLU A 155 6.60 -5.77 15.79
N ALA A 156 6.67 -6.02 14.47
CA ALA A 156 5.50 -6.25 13.63
C ALA A 156 4.67 -7.46 14.09
N VAL A 157 5.33 -8.57 14.39
CA VAL A 157 4.68 -9.79 14.90
C VAL A 157 4.00 -9.50 16.25
N SER A 158 4.66 -8.80 17.16
CA SER A 158 4.09 -8.43 18.46
C SER A 158 2.82 -7.59 18.32
N VAL A 159 2.82 -6.61 17.40
CA VAL A 159 1.64 -5.78 17.11
C VAL A 159 0.48 -6.63 16.59
N VAL A 160 0.75 -7.54 15.64
CA VAL A 160 -0.29 -8.40 15.05
C VAL A 160 -0.83 -9.40 16.08
N VAL A 161 0.03 -10.06 16.84
CA VAL A 161 -0.38 -11.04 17.86
C VAL A 161 -1.24 -10.36 18.93
N SER A 162 -0.78 -9.23 19.47
CA SER A 162 -1.56 -8.48 20.47
C SER A 162 -2.93 -8.05 19.95
N PHE A 163 -3.02 -7.69 18.66
CA PHE A 163 -4.29 -7.33 18.03
C PHE A 163 -5.24 -8.54 17.89
N VAL A 164 -4.71 -9.69 17.50
CA VAL A 164 -5.51 -10.92 17.34
C VAL A 164 -5.99 -11.49 18.66
N GLU A 165 -5.12 -11.47 19.70
CA GLU A 165 -5.45 -11.98 21.04
C GLU A 165 -6.40 -11.04 21.82
N GLY A 166 -6.44 -9.75 21.49
CA GLY A 166 -7.32 -8.78 22.12
C GLY A 166 -8.75 -8.76 21.56
N ARG A 167 -9.07 -9.63 20.59
CA ARG A 167 -10.40 -9.81 20.00
C ARG A 167 -11.07 -11.07 20.54
#